data_9d20fd0f90bebf2792661ee434b1b594
#
_entry.id   9d20fd0f90bebf2792661ee434b1b594
#
_cell.length_a   1.000
_cell.length_b   1.000
_cell.length_c   1.000
_cell.angle_alpha   90.00
_cell.angle_beta   90.00
_cell.angle_gamma   90.00
#
_symmetry.space_group_name_H-M   'P 1'
#
loop_
_entity.id
_entity.type
_entity.pdbx_description
1 polymer ?
#
loop_
_entity_poly.entity_id
_entity_poly.type
_entity_poly.pdbx_seq_one_letter_code
_entity_poly.pdbx_strand_id
1 'polypeptide(L)'
;MKQRLDVLLVEQGHAASREKAKAMIMSGVVFVNGQREDKAGSTFDEKAASTIEIHGSTLRYVSRGGLKLEKAVEQFGFSLKDKTCMDVGASTGGFTDCMLQNGAVKVFSVDVGRGQLDWKLRNDERVVCMEKTNMRYVKPEDIGELADFISI
;
A
#
# COMPACT_ATOMS: atom_id res chain seq x y z
N MET A 1 -3.63 34.79 4.66
CA MET A 1 -3.69 34.02 5.91
C MET A 1 -3.10 32.62 5.66
N LYS A 2 -2.32 32.13 6.59
CA LYS A 2 -1.70 30.82 6.41
C LYS A 2 -2.64 29.70 6.83
N GLN A 3 -2.80 28.70 5.98
CA GLN A 3 -3.60 27.50 6.25
C GLN A 3 -2.74 26.24 6.17
N ARG A 4 -3.17 25.22 6.90
CA ARG A 4 -2.50 23.92 6.88
C ARG A 4 -2.70 23.22 5.53
N LEU A 5 -1.69 22.51 5.08
CA LEU A 5 -1.73 21.81 3.79
C LEU A 5 -2.85 20.75 3.73
N ASP A 6 -3.08 20.01 4.81
CA ASP A 6 -4.17 19.01 4.85
C ASP A 6 -5.56 19.66 4.70
N VAL A 7 -5.75 20.86 5.24
CA VAL A 7 -6.98 21.64 5.06
C VAL A 7 -7.12 22.15 3.63
N LEU A 8 -6.05 22.73 3.09
CA LEU A 8 -6.03 23.24 1.73
C LEU A 8 -6.38 22.18 0.68
N LEU A 9 -5.87 20.96 0.84
CA LEU A 9 -6.19 19.85 -0.08
C LEU A 9 -7.68 19.50 -0.08
N VAL A 10 -8.33 19.58 1.07
CA VAL A 10 -9.78 19.36 1.15
C VAL A 10 -10.56 20.52 0.52
N GLU A 11 -10.20 21.75 0.84
CA GLU A 11 -10.87 22.94 0.32
C GLU A 11 -10.78 23.06 -1.20
N GLN A 12 -9.65 22.67 -1.78
CA GLN A 12 -9.43 22.68 -3.22
C GLN A 12 -9.96 21.44 -3.95
N GLY A 13 -10.56 20.50 -3.24
CA GLY A 13 -11.16 19.30 -3.84
C GLY A 13 -10.17 18.20 -4.20
N HIS A 14 -8.92 18.28 -3.76
CA HIS A 14 -7.92 17.24 -4.00
C HIS A 14 -8.13 16.00 -3.10
N ALA A 15 -8.74 16.17 -1.95
CA ALA A 15 -9.02 15.09 -1.00
C ALA A 15 -10.43 15.22 -0.42
N ALA A 16 -11.07 14.09 -0.17
CA ALA A 16 -12.43 14.06 0.36
C ALA A 16 -12.50 14.36 1.88
N SER A 17 -11.39 14.16 2.59
CA SER A 17 -11.29 14.40 4.03
C SER A 17 -9.87 14.76 4.43
N ARG A 18 -9.71 15.34 5.63
CA ARG A 18 -8.38 15.67 6.16
C ARG A 18 -7.51 14.43 6.36
N GLU A 19 -8.11 13.31 6.75
CA GLU A 19 -7.40 12.04 6.91
C GLU A 19 -6.84 11.55 5.57
N LYS A 20 -7.65 11.60 4.52
CA LYS A 20 -7.20 11.27 3.16
C LYS A 20 -6.13 12.22 2.67
N ALA A 21 -6.28 13.52 2.96
CA ALA A 21 -5.27 14.53 2.63
C ALA A 21 -3.93 14.22 3.32
N LYS A 22 -3.94 13.87 4.60
CA LYS A 22 -2.73 13.47 5.34
C LYS A 22 -2.06 12.24 4.71
N ALA A 23 -2.86 11.24 4.33
CA ALA A 23 -2.35 10.04 3.67
C ALA A 23 -1.68 10.38 2.32
N MET A 24 -2.28 11.26 1.53
CA MET A 24 -1.70 11.74 0.26
C MET A 24 -0.37 12.45 0.48
N ILE A 25 -0.31 13.35 1.45
CA ILE A 25 0.92 14.10 1.79
C ILE A 25 2.03 13.12 2.21
N MET A 26 1.70 12.19 3.10
CA MET A 26 2.67 11.19 3.58
C MET A 26 3.12 10.23 2.48
N SER A 27 2.30 9.99 1.47
CA SER A 27 2.67 9.14 0.33
C SER A 27 3.62 9.83 -0.67
N GLY A 28 3.85 11.13 -0.52
CA GLY A 28 4.80 11.87 -1.33
C GLY A 28 4.27 12.31 -2.70
N VAL A 29 2.96 12.33 -2.90
CA VAL A 29 2.34 12.75 -4.17
C VAL A 29 1.99 14.23 -4.23
N VAL A 30 2.11 14.95 -3.13
CA VAL A 30 1.72 16.36 -3.02
C VAL A 30 2.93 17.27 -3.20
N PHE A 31 2.82 18.20 -4.14
CA PHE A 31 3.85 19.20 -4.43
C PHE A 31 3.25 20.60 -4.30
N VAL A 32 3.98 21.47 -3.65
CA VAL A 32 3.63 22.89 -3.50
C VAL A 32 4.79 23.73 -4.05
N ASN A 33 4.49 24.61 -4.99
CA ASN A 33 5.52 25.40 -5.69
C ASN A 33 6.64 24.56 -6.30
N GLY A 34 6.31 23.37 -6.82
CA GLY A 34 7.27 22.45 -7.41
C GLY A 34 8.10 21.63 -6.44
N GLN A 35 7.89 21.82 -5.13
CA GLN A 35 8.59 21.06 -4.09
C GLN A 35 7.65 20.07 -3.41
N ARG A 36 8.13 18.84 -3.24
CA ARG A 36 7.37 17.81 -2.54
C ARG A 36 7.23 18.15 -1.06
N GLU A 37 5.99 18.09 -0.57
CA GLU A 37 5.66 18.27 0.84
C GLU A 37 5.26 16.94 1.46
N ASP A 38 5.87 16.60 2.59
CA ASP A 38 5.62 15.35 3.31
C ASP A 38 5.05 15.56 4.72
N LYS A 39 4.80 16.81 5.10
CA LYS A 39 4.27 17.17 6.42
C LYS A 39 2.88 17.78 6.29
N ALA A 40 1.87 17.07 6.77
CA ALA A 40 0.47 17.52 6.73
C ALA A 40 0.23 18.84 7.47
N GLY A 41 1.01 19.11 8.50
CA GLY A 41 0.92 20.33 9.29
C GLY A 41 1.62 21.55 8.71
N SER A 42 2.32 21.43 7.58
CA SER A 42 2.95 22.57 6.92
C SER A 42 1.90 23.60 6.54
N THR A 43 2.22 24.88 6.72
CA THR A 43 1.30 25.99 6.45
C THR A 43 1.73 26.80 5.24
N PHE A 44 0.77 27.21 4.44
CA PHE A 44 0.99 27.99 3.23
C PHE A 44 -0.02 29.12 3.14
N ASP A 45 0.36 30.23 2.51
CA ASP A 45 -0.57 31.32 2.18
C ASP A 45 -1.54 30.87 1.09
N GLU A 46 -2.74 31.44 1.09
CA GLU A 46 -3.77 31.18 0.07
C GLU A 46 -3.23 31.39 -1.35
N LYS A 47 -2.31 32.32 -1.53
CA LYS A 47 -1.66 32.56 -2.82
C LYS A 47 -0.76 31.40 -3.26
N ALA A 48 -0.10 30.75 -2.30
CA ALA A 48 0.71 29.56 -2.58
C ALA A 48 -0.18 28.35 -2.86
N ALA A 49 -1.40 28.36 -2.38
CA ALA A 49 -2.38 27.30 -2.59
C ALA A 49 -2.75 27.09 -4.07
N SER A 50 -2.57 28.13 -4.92
CA SER A 50 -2.80 28.01 -6.36
C SER A 50 -1.77 27.15 -7.09
N THR A 51 -0.70 26.76 -6.41
CA THR A 51 0.42 26.00 -6.98
C THR A 51 0.52 24.58 -6.40
N ILE A 52 -0.55 24.07 -5.81
CA ILE A 52 -0.61 22.69 -5.34
C ILE A 52 -0.81 21.77 -6.54
N GLU A 53 0.10 20.82 -6.71
CA GLU A 53 0.04 19.80 -7.73
C GLU A 53 0.05 18.41 -7.09
N ILE A 54 -0.75 17.53 -7.65
CA ILE A 54 -0.76 16.11 -7.26
C ILE A 54 -0.06 15.33 -8.36
N HIS A 55 1.10 14.77 -8.03
CA HIS A 55 1.91 14.00 -8.98
C HIS A 55 1.69 12.51 -8.74
N GLY A 56 1.10 11.85 -9.71
CA GLY A 56 0.76 10.44 -9.63
C GLY A 56 -0.65 10.21 -9.07
N SER A 57 -1.12 9.00 -9.26
CA SER A 57 -2.37 8.55 -8.66
C SER A 57 -2.16 8.29 -7.16
N THR A 58 -3.24 8.32 -6.40
CA THR A 58 -3.26 7.74 -5.06
C THR A 58 -2.56 6.38 -5.09
N LEU A 59 -1.81 6.07 -4.05
CA LEU A 59 -1.09 4.81 -3.95
C LEU A 59 -2.02 3.64 -4.30
N ARG A 60 -1.68 2.87 -5.33
CA ARG A 60 -2.49 1.75 -5.84
C ARG A 60 -2.59 0.60 -4.84
N TYR A 61 -1.68 0.54 -3.89
CA TYR A 61 -1.53 -0.54 -2.93
C TYR A 61 -1.68 0.00 -1.51
N VAL A 62 -1.99 -0.88 -0.57
CA VAL A 62 -2.15 -0.53 0.85
C VAL A 62 -0.89 0.01 1.50
N SER A 63 0.28 -0.20 0.87
CA SER A 63 1.56 0.38 1.29
C SER A 63 2.51 0.52 0.11
N ARG A 64 3.59 1.27 0.31
CA ARG A 64 4.65 1.46 -0.70
C ARG A 64 5.35 0.15 -1.09
N GLY A 65 5.31 -0.86 -0.22
CA GLY A 65 5.88 -2.18 -0.51
C GLY A 65 5.34 -2.78 -1.81
N GLY A 66 4.06 -2.54 -2.12
CA GLY A 66 3.45 -3.01 -3.36
C GLY A 66 4.15 -2.52 -4.63
N LEU A 67 4.71 -1.31 -4.60
CA LEU A 67 5.47 -0.74 -5.72
C LEU A 67 6.76 -1.51 -5.99
N LYS A 68 7.38 -2.04 -4.95
CA LYS A 68 8.60 -2.86 -5.09
C LYS A 68 8.31 -4.16 -5.82
N LEU A 69 7.24 -4.84 -5.45
CA LEU A 69 6.84 -6.07 -6.12
C LEU A 69 6.37 -5.80 -7.56
N GLU A 70 5.61 -4.72 -7.77
CA GLU A 70 5.19 -4.30 -9.11
C GLU A 70 6.40 -4.15 -10.03
N LYS A 71 7.45 -3.49 -9.56
CA LYS A 71 8.68 -3.32 -10.33
C LYS A 71 9.38 -4.65 -10.61
N ALA A 72 9.40 -5.56 -9.65
CA ALA A 72 9.98 -6.90 -9.84
C ALA A 72 9.21 -7.68 -10.92
N VAL A 73 7.89 -7.63 -10.90
CA VAL A 73 7.04 -8.27 -11.91
C VAL A 73 7.36 -7.74 -13.31
N GLU A 74 7.49 -6.42 -13.45
CA GLU A 74 7.82 -5.78 -14.71
C GLU A 74 9.24 -6.13 -15.19
N GLN A 75 10.22 -6.04 -14.31
CA GLN A 75 11.64 -6.23 -14.64
C GLN A 75 11.97 -7.68 -14.95
N PHE A 76 11.41 -8.62 -14.22
CA PHE A 76 11.68 -10.05 -14.40
C PHE A 76 10.70 -10.74 -15.36
N GLY A 77 9.64 -10.06 -15.75
CA GLY A 77 8.71 -10.54 -16.78
C GLY A 77 7.92 -11.78 -16.39
N PHE A 78 7.65 -12.03 -15.10
CA PHE A 78 6.81 -13.14 -14.67
C PHE A 78 5.35 -12.71 -14.46
N SER A 79 4.43 -13.68 -14.49
CA SER A 79 3.01 -13.45 -14.29
C SER A 79 2.54 -14.09 -12.98
N LEU A 80 1.71 -13.35 -12.24
CA LEU A 80 1.04 -13.86 -11.03
C LEU A 80 -0.40 -14.28 -11.28
N LYS A 81 -0.87 -14.15 -12.52
CA LYS A 81 -2.23 -14.50 -12.88
C LYS A 81 -2.51 -15.98 -12.60
N ASP A 82 -3.63 -16.23 -11.92
CA ASP A 82 -4.09 -17.57 -11.54
C ASP A 82 -3.11 -18.35 -10.63
N LYS A 83 -2.18 -17.65 -9.98
CA LYS A 83 -1.18 -18.26 -9.11
C LYS A 83 -1.63 -18.28 -7.64
N THR A 84 -1.20 -19.31 -6.93
CA THR A 84 -1.24 -19.35 -5.47
C THR A 84 0.07 -18.80 -4.94
N CYS A 85 0.00 -17.77 -4.11
CA CYS A 85 1.16 -17.03 -3.64
C CYS A 85 1.29 -17.08 -2.13
N MET A 86 2.50 -16.82 -1.65
CA MET A 86 2.78 -16.66 -0.23
C MET A 86 3.61 -15.40 -0.02
N ASP A 87 3.17 -14.57 0.90
CA ASP A 87 3.85 -13.34 1.29
C ASP A 87 4.40 -13.52 2.71
N VAL A 88 5.70 -13.76 2.81
CA VAL A 88 6.38 -13.96 4.09
C VAL A 88 6.87 -12.62 4.61
N GLY A 89 6.42 -12.23 5.81
CA GLY A 89 6.64 -10.90 6.34
C GLY A 89 5.65 -9.90 5.74
N ALA A 90 4.37 -10.27 5.68
CA ALA A 90 3.35 -9.52 4.96
C ALA A 90 3.15 -8.08 5.49
N SER A 91 3.32 -7.85 6.79
CA SER A 91 3.14 -6.55 7.43
C SER A 91 1.76 -5.96 7.10
N THR A 92 1.69 -4.75 6.58
CA THR A 92 0.43 -4.12 6.16
C THR A 92 -0.18 -4.76 4.91
N GLY A 93 0.60 -5.51 4.13
CA GLY A 93 0.13 -6.28 2.99
C GLY A 93 0.36 -5.66 1.62
N GLY A 94 1.35 -4.78 1.48
CA GLY A 94 1.67 -4.18 0.19
C GLY A 94 1.96 -5.20 -0.90
N PHE A 95 2.75 -6.22 -0.60
CA PHE A 95 3.04 -7.30 -1.54
C PHE A 95 1.80 -8.15 -1.81
N THR A 96 1.05 -8.50 -0.76
CA THR A 96 -0.21 -9.25 -0.89
C THR A 96 -1.17 -8.52 -1.83
N ASP A 97 -1.36 -7.23 -1.64
CA ASP A 97 -2.24 -6.39 -2.47
C ASP A 97 -1.76 -6.38 -3.93
N CYS A 98 -0.47 -6.21 -4.15
CA CYS A 98 0.11 -6.28 -5.49
C CYS A 98 -0.12 -7.64 -6.16
N MET A 99 0.05 -8.74 -5.42
CA MET A 99 -0.22 -10.09 -5.94
C MET A 99 -1.67 -10.24 -6.39
N LEU A 100 -2.62 -9.79 -5.57
CA LEU A 100 -4.05 -9.85 -5.88
C LEU A 100 -4.41 -8.99 -7.09
N GLN A 101 -3.87 -7.79 -7.21
CA GLN A 101 -4.12 -6.90 -8.34
C GLN A 101 -3.51 -7.44 -9.64
N ASN A 102 -2.49 -8.28 -9.54
CA ASN A 102 -1.89 -8.98 -10.69
C ASN A 102 -2.55 -10.33 -10.99
N GLY A 103 -3.66 -10.64 -10.36
CA GLY A 103 -4.50 -11.79 -10.69
C GLY A 103 -4.26 -13.05 -9.87
N ALA A 104 -3.50 -12.99 -8.77
CA ALA A 104 -3.34 -14.13 -7.88
C ALA A 104 -4.71 -14.61 -7.36
N VAL A 105 -4.92 -15.91 -7.35
CA VAL A 105 -6.18 -16.51 -6.90
C VAL A 105 -6.21 -16.76 -5.40
N LYS A 106 -5.04 -16.85 -4.77
CA LYS A 106 -4.90 -17.05 -3.34
C LYS A 106 -3.56 -16.55 -2.85
N VAL A 107 -3.55 -15.88 -1.70
CA VAL A 107 -2.33 -15.39 -1.06
C VAL A 107 -2.34 -15.75 0.41
N PHE A 108 -1.34 -16.49 0.84
CA PHE A 108 -1.06 -16.73 2.26
C PHE A 108 -0.20 -15.59 2.79
N SER A 109 -0.77 -14.73 3.62
CA SER A 109 -0.07 -13.58 4.20
C SER A 109 0.43 -13.93 5.59
N VAL A 110 1.71 -14.25 5.68
CA VAL A 110 2.37 -14.75 6.90
C VAL A 110 3.13 -13.62 7.57
N ASP A 111 2.92 -13.41 8.86
CA ASP A 111 3.64 -12.41 9.64
C ASP A 111 3.77 -12.85 11.10
N VAL A 112 4.89 -12.50 11.73
CA VAL A 112 5.11 -12.72 13.16
C VAL A 112 4.29 -11.75 14.02
N GLY A 113 3.92 -10.61 13.47
CA GLY A 113 3.14 -9.57 14.12
C GLY A 113 1.66 -9.89 14.19
N ARG A 114 0.92 -8.96 14.75
CA ARG A 114 -0.53 -9.07 14.93
C ARG A 114 -1.20 -7.75 14.56
N GLY A 115 -2.34 -7.86 13.87
CA GLY A 115 -3.19 -6.72 13.57
C GLY A 115 -2.62 -5.72 12.57
N GLN A 116 -1.55 -6.07 11.84
CA GLN A 116 -0.89 -5.19 10.90
C GLN A 116 -1.48 -5.23 9.49
N LEU A 117 -2.02 -6.37 9.08
CA LEU A 117 -2.57 -6.53 7.74
C LEU A 117 -3.77 -5.60 7.54
N ASP A 118 -3.77 -4.86 6.43
CA ASP A 118 -4.83 -3.91 6.10
C ASP A 118 -6.20 -4.59 6.11
N TRP A 119 -7.20 -3.89 6.62
CA TRP A 119 -8.57 -4.40 6.76
C TRP A 119 -9.16 -4.88 5.44
N LYS A 120 -8.90 -4.17 4.35
CA LYS A 120 -9.34 -4.55 3.01
C LYS A 120 -8.84 -5.95 2.63
N LEU A 121 -7.60 -6.27 2.96
CA LEU A 121 -6.99 -7.56 2.66
C LEU A 121 -7.50 -8.66 3.60
N ARG A 122 -7.74 -8.35 4.87
CA ARG A 122 -8.32 -9.30 5.81
C ARG A 122 -9.69 -9.80 5.38
N ASN A 123 -10.46 -8.95 4.71
CA ASN A 123 -11.80 -9.27 4.24
C ASN A 123 -11.84 -9.81 2.81
N ASP A 124 -10.70 -9.93 2.14
CA ASP A 124 -10.62 -10.52 0.81
C ASP A 124 -10.63 -12.04 0.93
N GLU A 125 -11.54 -12.71 0.23
CA GLU A 125 -11.70 -14.17 0.25
C GLU A 125 -10.45 -14.91 -0.25
N ARG A 126 -9.63 -14.25 -1.07
CA ARG A 126 -8.40 -14.82 -1.63
C ARG A 126 -7.24 -14.80 -0.64
N VAL A 127 -7.36 -14.04 0.45
CA VAL A 127 -6.28 -13.87 1.44
C VAL A 127 -6.48 -14.81 2.62
N VAL A 128 -5.46 -15.58 2.92
CA VAL A 128 -5.36 -16.37 4.16
C VAL A 128 -4.41 -15.63 5.10
N CYS A 129 -4.96 -14.97 6.12
CA CYS A 129 -4.19 -14.21 7.09
C CYS A 129 -3.59 -15.14 8.14
N MET A 130 -2.27 -15.24 8.18
CA MET A 130 -1.52 -16.06 9.14
C MET A 130 -0.67 -15.15 10.03
N GLU A 131 -1.29 -14.55 11.03
CA GLU A 131 -0.62 -13.72 12.02
C GLU A 131 0.01 -14.52 13.14
N LYS A 132 0.88 -13.88 13.92
CA LYS A 132 1.64 -14.51 15.01
C LYS A 132 2.29 -15.82 14.56
N THR A 133 2.71 -15.85 13.30
CA THR A 133 3.23 -17.05 12.66
C THR A 133 4.67 -16.81 12.24
N ASN A 134 5.57 -17.63 12.77
CA ASN A 134 6.97 -17.63 12.36
C ASN A 134 7.14 -18.68 11.26
N MET A 135 7.50 -18.23 10.07
CA MET A 135 7.66 -19.10 8.90
C MET A 135 8.64 -20.23 9.12
N ARG A 136 9.63 -20.06 10.00
CA ARG A 136 10.59 -21.12 10.34
C ARG A 136 9.93 -22.38 10.89
N TYR A 137 8.76 -22.26 11.49
CA TYR A 137 8.03 -23.34 12.14
C TYR A 137 6.78 -23.78 11.37
N VAL A 138 6.51 -23.15 10.22
CA VAL A 138 5.39 -23.52 9.37
C VAL A 138 5.71 -24.84 8.66
N LYS A 139 4.77 -25.78 8.74
CA LYS A 139 4.87 -27.08 8.08
C LYS A 139 4.02 -27.10 6.82
N PRO A 140 4.33 -27.99 5.85
CA PRO A 140 3.50 -28.12 4.65
C PRO A 140 2.01 -28.35 4.95
N GLU A 141 1.70 -29.07 6.03
CA GLU A 141 0.33 -29.35 6.45
C GLU A 141 -0.43 -28.09 6.89
N ASP A 142 0.29 -27.08 7.41
CA ASP A 142 -0.30 -25.83 7.86
C ASP A 142 -0.81 -25.00 6.68
N ILE A 143 -0.21 -25.15 5.52
CA ILE A 143 -0.56 -24.45 4.27
C ILE A 143 -1.56 -25.29 3.46
N GLY A 144 -1.33 -26.59 3.35
CA GLY A 144 -2.23 -27.54 2.70
C GLY A 144 -2.18 -27.55 1.16
N GLU A 145 -1.38 -26.69 0.53
CA GLU A 145 -1.20 -26.64 -0.92
C GLU A 145 0.17 -26.06 -1.27
N LEU A 146 0.59 -26.25 -2.53
CA LEU A 146 1.84 -25.70 -3.01
C LEU A 146 1.66 -24.24 -3.44
N ALA A 147 2.62 -23.41 -3.10
CA ALA A 147 2.69 -22.03 -3.60
C ALA A 147 3.46 -21.99 -4.93
N ASP A 148 2.91 -21.27 -5.90
CA ASP A 148 3.55 -21.04 -7.19
C ASP A 148 4.60 -19.94 -7.12
N PHE A 149 4.39 -18.99 -6.20
CA PHE A 149 5.26 -17.83 -5.99
C PHE A 149 5.32 -17.48 -4.51
N ILE A 150 6.53 -17.18 -4.04
CA ILE A 150 6.78 -16.81 -2.64
C ILE A 150 7.63 -15.52 -2.63
N SER A 151 7.18 -14.52 -1.91
CA SER A 151 7.97 -13.33 -1.58
C SER A 151 8.43 -13.38 -0.13
N ILE A 152 9.62 -12.85 0.12
CA ILE A 152 10.20 -12.79 1.46
C ILE A 152 10.71 -11.39 1.73
#